data_10bfdfc2150c070705d84ccc0547a105
#
_entry.id   10bfdfc2150c070705d84ccc0547a105
#
_cell.length_a   1.000
_cell.length_b   1.000
_cell.length_c   1.000
_cell.angle_alpha   90.00
_cell.angle_beta   90.00
_cell.angle_gamma   90.00
#
_symmetry.space_group_name_H-M   'P 1'
#
loop_
_entity.id
_entity.type
_entity.pdbx_description
1 polymer ?
#
loop_
_entity_poly.entity_id
_entity_poly.type
_entity_poly.pdbx_seq_one_letter_code
_entity_poly.pdbx_strand_id
1 'polypeptide(L)'
;MRAAVLQLSAQGMSSTKLYNYIRIASKQNIKLLLLGEYILNPFFKELQELSPSMIDEQAKHQAKVLKEMAHTYDITIVAPLVVVKKGKVYKTVAKFAPSSTSYYEQQILINYPHWNEEKFFANTPKPLQSPLMFKVGGFKFALMSGFELHFDAMFSEIAAKGVDCVLLPSVSTFDSYERWKTLILSRAFTHNCYILRANRIGEYADKEHVWSFYGDSLLASPNGELLEHLGNKEELMIVDMSHTEVVRARKAWGFRDALHKRSLS
;
A
#
# COMPACT_ATOMS: atom_id res chain seq x y z
N MET A 1 1.26 -16.82 -7.58
CA MET A 1 0.47 -16.09 -6.55
C MET A 1 -0.43 -15.10 -7.25
N ARG A 2 -1.75 -15.26 -7.13
CA ARG A 2 -2.70 -14.33 -7.73
C ARG A 2 -3.14 -13.28 -6.73
N ALA A 3 -2.92 -12.01 -7.06
CA ALA A 3 -3.28 -10.85 -6.25
C ALA A 3 -4.07 -9.83 -7.09
N ALA A 4 -4.66 -8.85 -6.45
CA ALA A 4 -5.31 -7.75 -7.15
C ALA A 4 -5.03 -6.40 -6.48
N VAL A 5 -5.12 -5.37 -7.29
CA VAL A 5 -5.18 -3.97 -6.85
C VAL A 5 -6.54 -3.41 -7.20
N LEU A 6 -7.14 -2.72 -6.26
CA LEU A 6 -8.37 -1.99 -6.49
C LEU A 6 -8.10 -0.49 -6.48
N GLN A 7 -8.16 0.11 -7.67
CA GLN A 7 -8.02 1.54 -7.89
C GLN A 7 -9.38 2.20 -7.89
N LEU A 8 -9.65 3.04 -6.90
CA LEU A 8 -10.92 3.75 -6.73
C LEU A 8 -10.70 5.22 -6.37
N SER A 9 -11.75 6.00 -6.52
CA SER A 9 -11.93 7.27 -5.82
C SER A 9 -12.28 7.05 -4.35
N ALA A 10 -12.33 8.09 -3.54
CA ALA A 10 -12.80 8.00 -2.15
C ALA A 10 -14.25 7.47 -2.09
N GLN A 11 -14.50 6.49 -1.22
CA GLN A 11 -15.78 5.77 -1.17
C GLN A 11 -16.74 6.31 -0.10
N GLY A 12 -16.33 7.22 0.76
CA GLY A 12 -17.15 7.68 1.87
C GLY A 12 -17.59 6.53 2.79
N MET A 13 -18.84 6.57 3.26
CA MET A 13 -19.39 5.53 4.15
C MET A 13 -19.99 4.33 3.42
N SER A 14 -20.25 4.44 2.11
CA SER A 14 -20.84 3.34 1.34
C SER A 14 -19.81 2.27 1.00
N SER A 15 -20.06 1.04 1.40
CA SER A 15 -19.21 -0.12 1.09
C SER A 15 -19.72 -0.97 -0.09
N THR A 16 -20.83 -0.58 -0.72
CA THR A 16 -21.48 -1.38 -1.79
C THR A 16 -20.54 -1.65 -2.96
N LYS A 17 -19.84 -0.62 -3.43
CA LYS A 17 -18.89 -0.73 -4.55
C LYS A 17 -17.72 -1.64 -4.17
N LEU A 18 -17.15 -1.44 -2.99
CA LEU A 18 -16.06 -2.26 -2.46
C LEU A 18 -16.48 -3.74 -2.33
N TYR A 19 -17.67 -4.00 -1.80
CA TYR A 19 -18.24 -5.35 -1.71
C TYR A 19 -18.34 -6.03 -3.08
N ASN A 20 -18.83 -5.32 -4.11
CA ASN A 20 -18.94 -5.87 -5.45
C ASN A 20 -17.56 -6.25 -6.04
N TYR A 21 -16.55 -5.41 -5.90
CA TYR A 21 -15.20 -5.70 -6.38
C TYR A 21 -14.56 -6.87 -5.63
N ILE A 22 -14.71 -6.94 -4.30
CA ILE A 22 -14.18 -8.06 -3.52
C ILE A 22 -14.85 -9.38 -3.90
N ARG A 23 -16.16 -9.35 -4.14
CA ARG A 23 -16.89 -10.52 -4.65
C ARG A 23 -16.40 -10.96 -6.03
N ILE A 24 -16.09 -10.03 -6.93
CA ILE A 24 -15.49 -10.35 -8.23
C ILE A 24 -14.10 -10.95 -8.03
N ALA A 25 -13.27 -10.34 -7.19
CA ALA A 25 -11.93 -10.81 -6.86
C ALA A 25 -11.94 -12.25 -6.31
N SER A 26 -12.83 -12.55 -5.38
CA SER A 26 -12.94 -13.90 -4.79
C SER A 26 -13.27 -14.98 -5.84
N LYS A 27 -14.14 -14.67 -6.82
CA LYS A 27 -14.47 -15.59 -7.92
C LYS A 27 -13.30 -15.86 -8.86
N GLN A 28 -12.29 -14.99 -8.87
CA GLN A 28 -11.07 -15.12 -9.66
C GLN A 28 -9.91 -15.79 -8.89
N ASN A 29 -10.20 -16.43 -7.75
CA ASN A 29 -9.21 -17.08 -6.88
C ASN A 29 -8.09 -16.14 -6.37
N ILE A 30 -8.40 -14.86 -6.20
CA ILE A 30 -7.45 -13.89 -5.66
C ILE A 30 -7.28 -14.14 -4.16
N LYS A 31 -6.04 -14.19 -3.70
CA LYS A 31 -5.70 -14.42 -2.28
C LYS A 31 -5.32 -13.16 -1.54
N LEU A 32 -4.99 -12.09 -2.26
CA LEU A 32 -4.62 -10.79 -1.69
C LEU A 32 -5.20 -9.66 -2.54
N LEU A 33 -5.83 -8.69 -1.87
CA LEU A 33 -6.33 -7.45 -2.46
C LEU A 33 -5.66 -6.26 -1.79
N LEU A 34 -5.13 -5.33 -2.59
CA LEU A 34 -4.49 -4.11 -2.13
C LEU A 34 -5.31 -2.88 -2.54
N LEU A 35 -5.58 -1.97 -1.61
CA LEU A 35 -6.23 -0.68 -1.83
C LEU A 35 -5.22 0.47 -1.72
N GLY A 36 -5.46 1.56 -2.45
CA GLY A 36 -4.69 2.80 -2.35
C GLY A 36 -5.01 3.62 -1.09
N GLU A 37 -4.20 4.64 -0.83
CA GLU A 37 -4.41 5.54 0.30
C GLU A 37 -5.64 6.43 0.09
N TYR A 38 -6.34 6.78 1.16
CA TYR A 38 -7.52 7.67 1.18
C TYR A 38 -8.67 7.20 0.27
N ILE A 39 -8.82 5.88 0.08
CA ILE A 39 -10.02 5.31 -0.53
C ILE A 39 -11.12 5.13 0.53
N LEU A 40 -10.76 4.63 1.70
CA LEU A 40 -11.69 4.34 2.80
C LEU A 40 -11.96 5.53 3.71
N ASN A 41 -11.03 6.46 3.78
CA ASN A 41 -11.14 7.71 4.51
C ASN A 41 -11.05 8.88 3.55
N PRO A 42 -11.63 10.03 3.85
CA PRO A 42 -11.37 11.28 3.15
C PRO A 42 -9.87 11.62 3.12
N PHE A 43 -9.48 12.48 2.21
CA PHE A 43 -8.10 13.00 2.16
C PHE A 43 -7.75 13.72 3.48
N PHE A 44 -6.50 13.70 3.90
CA PHE A 44 -6.13 14.20 5.23
C PHE A 44 -6.52 15.66 5.46
N LYS A 45 -6.57 16.48 4.41
CA LYS A 45 -7.04 17.88 4.51
C LYS A 45 -8.52 17.96 4.84
N GLU A 46 -9.34 17.07 4.32
CA GLU A 46 -10.76 16.96 4.69
C GLU A 46 -10.93 16.39 6.11
N LEU A 47 -10.06 15.44 6.51
CA LEU A 47 -10.07 14.89 7.88
C LEU A 47 -9.77 15.96 8.93
N GLN A 48 -9.03 17.02 8.63
CA GLN A 48 -8.74 18.11 9.54
C GLN A 48 -10.01 18.87 9.97
N GLU A 49 -11.06 18.84 9.15
CA GLU A 49 -12.35 19.47 9.45
C GLU A 49 -13.28 18.57 10.30
N LEU A 50 -12.90 17.32 10.56
CA LEU A 50 -13.71 16.37 11.29
C LEU A 50 -13.22 16.21 12.74
N SER A 51 -14.17 15.97 13.66
CA SER A 51 -13.79 15.62 15.02
C SER A 51 -13.15 14.23 15.08
N PRO A 52 -12.23 13.98 16.02
CA PRO A 52 -11.65 12.65 16.21
C PRO A 52 -12.70 11.55 16.44
N SER A 53 -13.84 11.86 17.05
CA SER A 53 -14.93 10.90 17.25
C SER A 53 -15.61 10.49 15.95
N MET A 54 -15.82 11.42 15.01
CA MET A 54 -16.37 11.12 13.68
C MET A 54 -15.41 10.27 12.87
N ILE A 55 -14.11 10.59 12.91
CA ILE A 55 -13.05 9.80 12.26
C ILE A 55 -13.01 8.38 12.83
N ASP A 56 -13.11 8.24 14.14
CA ASP A 56 -13.09 6.93 14.83
C ASP A 56 -14.29 6.06 14.45
N GLU A 57 -15.49 6.64 14.41
CA GLU A 57 -16.71 5.94 14.01
C GLU A 57 -16.61 5.43 12.57
N GLN A 58 -16.18 6.29 11.63
CA GLN A 58 -15.97 5.92 10.25
C GLN A 58 -14.92 4.81 10.11
N ALA A 59 -13.78 4.95 10.79
CA ALA A 59 -12.70 3.98 10.75
C ALA A 59 -13.12 2.61 11.31
N LYS A 60 -13.84 2.58 12.41
CA LYS A 60 -14.40 1.35 13.00
C LYS A 60 -15.40 0.67 12.09
N HIS A 61 -16.29 1.44 11.46
CA HIS A 61 -17.23 0.91 10.47
C HIS A 61 -16.50 0.24 9.30
N GLN A 62 -15.55 0.93 8.67
CA GLN A 62 -14.77 0.41 7.55
C GLN A 62 -13.95 -0.83 7.96
N ALA A 63 -13.30 -0.80 9.11
CA ALA A 63 -12.55 -1.95 9.63
C ALA A 63 -13.43 -3.18 9.85
N LYS A 64 -14.66 -2.99 10.39
CA LYS A 64 -15.63 -4.07 10.57
C LYS A 64 -16.02 -4.68 9.24
N VAL A 65 -16.39 -3.86 8.26
CA VAL A 65 -16.78 -4.29 6.91
C VAL A 65 -15.67 -5.10 6.25
N LEU A 66 -14.42 -4.59 6.26
CA LEU A 66 -13.29 -5.27 5.64
C LEU A 66 -12.92 -6.59 6.34
N LYS A 67 -13.03 -6.64 7.66
CA LYS A 67 -12.82 -7.87 8.43
C LYS A 67 -13.85 -8.94 8.08
N GLU A 68 -15.12 -8.57 7.99
CA GLU A 68 -16.20 -9.47 7.57
C GLU A 68 -15.99 -9.97 6.13
N MET A 69 -15.62 -9.09 5.20
CA MET A 69 -15.32 -9.47 3.83
C MET A 69 -14.10 -10.40 3.73
N ALA A 70 -13.01 -10.11 4.44
CA ALA A 70 -11.82 -10.95 4.46
C ALA A 70 -12.14 -12.37 4.93
N HIS A 71 -12.96 -12.50 5.98
CA HIS A 71 -13.42 -13.77 6.51
C HIS A 71 -14.35 -14.50 5.53
N THR A 72 -15.39 -13.82 5.01
CA THR A 72 -16.41 -14.41 4.14
C THR A 72 -15.85 -14.92 2.82
N TYR A 73 -14.88 -14.20 2.25
CA TYR A 73 -14.32 -14.51 0.93
C TYR A 73 -12.96 -15.22 0.97
N ASP A 74 -12.46 -15.57 2.15
CA ASP A 74 -11.13 -16.21 2.34
C ASP A 74 -10.01 -15.45 1.60
N ILE A 75 -9.99 -14.13 1.76
CA ILE A 75 -9.04 -13.22 1.09
C ILE A 75 -8.31 -12.34 2.12
N THR A 76 -7.03 -12.09 1.90
CA THR A 76 -6.31 -11.08 2.67
C THR A 76 -6.50 -9.71 2.01
N ILE A 77 -7.03 -8.73 2.74
CA ILE A 77 -7.22 -7.36 2.27
C ILE A 77 -6.22 -6.46 2.97
N VAL A 78 -5.44 -5.71 2.20
CA VAL A 78 -4.52 -4.69 2.70
C VAL A 78 -5.05 -3.32 2.30
N ALA A 79 -5.36 -2.51 3.29
CA ALA A 79 -6.02 -1.23 3.07
C ALA A 79 -5.49 -0.15 4.03
N PRO A 80 -5.08 1.01 3.51
CA PRO A 80 -4.84 2.19 4.34
C PRO A 80 -6.10 2.59 5.10
N LEU A 81 -5.93 2.83 6.38
CA LEU A 81 -7.02 3.19 7.27
C LEU A 81 -6.51 4.13 8.36
N VAL A 82 -7.20 5.25 8.52
CA VAL A 82 -6.94 6.17 9.62
C VAL A 82 -7.56 5.60 10.88
N VAL A 83 -6.83 5.58 12.00
CA VAL A 83 -7.34 5.09 13.28
C VAL A 83 -7.19 6.15 14.36
N VAL A 84 -8.08 6.11 15.36
CA VAL A 84 -8.02 7.01 16.52
C VAL A 84 -7.65 6.21 17.77
N LYS A 85 -6.62 6.67 18.48
CA LYS A 85 -6.18 6.10 19.76
C LYS A 85 -6.07 7.21 20.79
N LYS A 86 -6.79 7.12 21.88
CA LYS A 86 -6.79 8.14 22.95
C LYS A 86 -7.03 9.57 22.44
N GLY A 87 -7.99 9.72 21.51
CA GLY A 87 -8.36 11.01 20.91
C GLY A 87 -7.37 11.55 19.86
N LYS A 88 -6.29 10.84 19.55
CA LYS A 88 -5.31 11.22 18.54
C LYS A 88 -5.46 10.38 17.27
N VAL A 89 -5.27 11.02 16.13
CA VAL A 89 -5.47 10.44 14.80
C VAL A 89 -4.14 9.88 14.27
N TYR A 90 -4.15 8.63 13.79
CA TYR A 90 -2.95 7.96 13.27
C TYR A 90 -3.17 7.47 11.83
N LYS A 91 -2.17 7.68 10.99
CA LYS A 91 -2.13 7.13 9.62
C LYS A 91 -1.59 5.70 9.69
N THR A 92 -2.39 4.76 9.27
CA THR A 92 -2.04 3.33 9.33
C THR A 92 -2.39 2.61 8.02
N VAL A 93 -1.83 1.43 7.85
CA VAL A 93 -2.31 0.45 6.87
C VAL A 93 -2.71 -0.81 7.63
N ALA A 94 -3.94 -1.25 7.42
CA ALA A 94 -4.44 -2.46 8.03
C ALA A 94 -4.32 -3.66 7.08
N LYS A 95 -3.94 -4.81 7.62
CA LYS A 95 -4.03 -6.11 6.96
C LYS A 95 -5.17 -6.88 7.63
N PHE A 96 -6.23 -7.16 6.88
CA PHE A 96 -7.33 -8.02 7.27
C PHE A 96 -7.16 -9.38 6.59
N ALA A 97 -6.74 -10.38 7.35
CA ALA A 97 -6.73 -11.77 6.90
C ALA A 97 -8.01 -12.48 7.42
N PRO A 98 -8.38 -13.65 6.88
CA PRO A 98 -9.61 -14.34 7.26
C PRO A 98 -9.80 -14.55 8.77
N SER A 99 -8.71 -14.73 9.52
CA SER A 99 -8.73 -14.99 10.97
C SER A 99 -7.96 -13.98 11.83
N SER A 100 -7.35 -12.95 11.21
CA SER A 100 -6.51 -12.01 11.97
C SER A 100 -6.49 -10.63 11.36
N THR A 101 -6.24 -9.62 12.20
CA THR A 101 -6.03 -8.24 11.76
C THR A 101 -4.73 -7.72 12.35
N SER A 102 -3.95 -7.03 11.53
CA SER A 102 -2.71 -6.37 11.96
C SER A 102 -2.70 -4.94 11.40
N TYR A 103 -2.08 -4.02 12.14
CA TYR A 103 -1.95 -2.63 11.74
C TYR A 103 -0.47 -2.27 11.64
N TYR A 104 -0.13 -1.54 10.61
CA TYR A 104 1.17 -0.91 10.41
C TYR A 104 0.99 0.60 10.51
N GLU A 105 1.60 1.24 11.47
CA GLU A 105 1.64 2.70 11.55
C GLU A 105 2.70 3.19 10.56
N GLN A 106 2.32 4.07 9.63
CA GLN A 106 3.29 4.69 8.73
C GLN A 106 4.36 5.39 9.56
N GLN A 107 5.63 5.11 9.26
CA GLN A 107 6.76 5.56 10.08
C GLN A 107 7.29 6.93 9.64
N ILE A 108 7.20 7.23 8.34
CA ILE A 108 7.67 8.49 7.76
C ILE A 108 6.51 9.15 7.05
N LEU A 109 6.05 10.27 7.59
CA LEU A 109 4.96 11.07 7.04
C LEU A 109 5.48 12.15 6.09
N ILE A 110 4.62 12.61 5.19
CA ILE A 110 4.93 13.74 4.30
C ILE A 110 4.96 15.04 5.12
N ASN A 111 6.02 15.83 4.94
CA ASN A 111 6.23 17.11 5.60
C ASN A 111 6.61 18.21 4.58
N TYR A 112 5.76 18.40 3.57
CA TYR A 112 5.94 19.50 2.61
C TYR A 112 5.05 20.70 3.00
N PRO A 113 5.41 21.94 2.63
CA PRO A 113 4.58 23.12 2.94
C PRO A 113 3.12 22.99 2.48
N HIS A 114 2.92 22.41 1.30
CA HIS A 114 1.60 22.22 0.69
C HIS A 114 0.94 20.89 1.05
N TRP A 115 1.70 19.93 1.61
CA TRP A 115 1.22 18.61 2.00
C TRP A 115 1.91 18.19 3.31
N ASN A 116 1.35 18.58 4.44
CA ASN A 116 1.95 18.31 5.74
C ASN A 116 1.10 17.37 6.58
N GLU A 117 1.37 16.08 6.46
CA GLU A 117 0.73 15.03 7.26
C GLU A 117 1.24 15.00 8.70
N GLU A 118 2.52 15.36 8.94
CA GLU A 118 3.11 15.36 10.29
C GLU A 118 2.42 16.33 11.25
N LYS A 119 1.83 17.43 10.75
CA LYS A 119 1.07 18.36 11.57
C LYS A 119 -0.29 17.80 12.02
N PHE A 120 -0.84 16.86 11.28
CA PHE A 120 -2.18 16.33 11.53
C PHE A 120 -2.14 14.98 12.24
N PHE A 121 -1.35 14.03 11.75
CA PHE A 121 -1.29 12.70 12.32
C PHE A 121 -0.35 12.63 13.53
N ALA A 122 -0.73 11.83 14.52
CA ALA A 122 0.05 11.65 15.74
C ALA A 122 1.11 10.53 15.65
N ASN A 123 1.40 10.06 14.44
CA ASN A 123 2.51 9.15 14.19
C ASN A 123 3.82 9.85 14.58
N THR A 124 4.43 9.41 15.67
CA THR A 124 5.64 10.06 16.20
C THR A 124 6.90 9.48 15.57
N PRO A 125 7.88 10.32 15.23
CA PRO A 125 9.20 9.83 14.83
C PRO A 125 9.81 8.92 15.91
N LYS A 126 10.21 7.72 15.50
CA LYS A 126 10.88 6.71 16.31
C LYS A 126 12.02 6.13 15.46
N PRO A 127 12.99 5.43 16.06
CA PRO A 127 13.91 4.62 15.27
C PRO A 127 13.13 3.71 14.32
N LEU A 128 13.55 3.67 13.06
CA LEU A 128 12.86 2.89 12.03
C LEU A 128 12.76 1.43 12.45
N GLN A 129 11.58 0.88 12.28
CA GLN A 129 11.29 -0.53 12.52
C GLN A 129 11.17 -1.26 11.18
N SER A 130 11.38 -2.57 11.21
CA SER A 130 11.08 -3.40 10.04
C SER A 130 9.65 -3.16 9.55
N PRO A 131 9.43 -3.06 8.23
CA PRO A 131 8.08 -3.06 7.66
C PRO A 131 7.27 -4.25 8.14
N LEU A 132 5.94 -4.12 8.19
CA LEU A 132 5.08 -5.25 8.51
C LEU A 132 5.25 -6.35 7.44
N MET A 133 5.72 -7.52 7.86
CA MET A 133 5.94 -8.66 6.97
C MET A 133 4.97 -9.80 7.29
N PHE A 134 4.47 -10.47 6.25
CA PHE A 134 3.56 -11.60 6.39
C PHE A 134 3.61 -12.50 5.16
N LYS A 135 2.96 -13.68 5.24
CA LYS A 135 2.89 -14.63 4.12
C LYS A 135 1.44 -14.86 3.70
N VAL A 136 1.23 -14.95 2.39
CA VAL A 136 -0.04 -15.37 1.77
C VAL A 136 0.31 -16.25 0.56
N GLY A 137 -0.29 -17.42 0.45
CA GLY A 137 -0.10 -18.32 -0.70
C GLY A 137 1.37 -18.68 -0.99
N GLY A 138 2.21 -18.78 0.05
CA GLY A 138 3.63 -19.06 -0.08
C GLY A 138 4.53 -17.86 -0.38
N PHE A 139 3.97 -16.71 -0.78
CA PHE A 139 4.71 -15.46 -0.99
C PHE A 139 4.92 -14.71 0.32
N LYS A 140 6.11 -14.14 0.49
CA LYS A 140 6.44 -13.25 1.59
C LYS A 140 6.29 -11.80 1.14
N PHE A 141 5.40 -11.09 1.80
CA PHE A 141 5.10 -9.69 1.56
C PHE A 141 5.73 -8.79 2.62
N ALA A 142 6.13 -7.58 2.21
CA ALA A 142 6.38 -6.45 3.11
C ALA A 142 5.43 -5.32 2.75
N LEU A 143 4.95 -4.61 3.75
CA LEU A 143 4.05 -3.49 3.59
C LEU A 143 4.80 -2.18 3.82
N MET A 144 4.75 -1.28 2.85
CA MET A 144 5.27 0.09 2.95
C MET A 144 4.20 1.06 2.48
N SER A 145 4.00 2.17 3.16
CA SER A 145 3.16 3.26 2.67
C SER A 145 3.90 4.06 1.60
N GLY A 146 3.16 4.69 0.67
CA GLY A 146 3.74 5.26 -0.56
C GLY A 146 5.00 6.09 -0.35
N PHE A 147 4.96 7.08 0.55
CA PHE A 147 6.09 7.98 0.79
C PHE A 147 7.35 7.26 1.29
N GLU A 148 7.20 6.15 2.02
CA GLU A 148 8.31 5.36 2.59
C GLU A 148 9.20 4.71 1.52
N LEU A 149 8.71 4.58 0.27
CA LEU A 149 9.49 4.05 -0.85
C LEU A 149 10.75 4.88 -1.17
N HIS A 150 10.77 6.16 -0.77
CA HIS A 150 11.91 7.05 -1.04
C HIS A 150 13.13 6.76 -0.16
N PHE A 151 12.98 6.03 0.95
CA PHE A 151 14.01 5.88 1.97
C PHE A 151 14.72 4.54 1.90
N ASP A 152 16.03 4.56 1.63
CA ASP A 152 16.86 3.35 1.50
C ASP A 152 16.85 2.48 2.75
N ALA A 153 16.82 3.11 3.93
CA ALA A 153 16.78 2.41 5.20
C ALA A 153 15.62 1.43 5.35
N MET A 154 14.48 1.72 4.71
CA MET A 154 13.32 0.83 4.70
C MET A 154 13.57 -0.46 3.91
N PHE A 155 14.46 -0.42 2.92
CA PHE A 155 14.76 -1.56 2.05
C PHE A 155 15.84 -2.50 2.59
N SER A 156 16.64 -2.08 3.56
CA SER A 156 17.67 -2.93 4.18
C SER A 156 17.06 -4.20 4.78
N GLU A 157 15.97 -4.07 5.52
CA GLU A 157 15.24 -5.20 6.11
C GLU A 157 14.53 -6.06 5.05
N ILE A 158 14.01 -5.45 3.99
CA ILE A 158 13.35 -6.14 2.86
C ILE A 158 14.35 -7.09 2.19
N ALA A 159 15.55 -6.61 1.90
CA ALA A 159 16.63 -7.41 1.32
C ALA A 159 17.07 -8.54 2.27
N ALA A 160 17.37 -8.23 3.53
CA ALA A 160 17.82 -9.21 4.53
C ALA A 160 16.80 -10.33 4.78
N LYS A 161 15.51 -9.99 4.83
CA LYS A 161 14.43 -10.95 5.13
C LYS A 161 13.93 -11.72 3.90
N GLY A 162 14.41 -11.43 2.69
CA GLY A 162 14.02 -12.13 1.46
C GLY A 162 12.55 -11.99 1.12
N VAL A 163 12.06 -10.76 1.12
CA VAL A 163 10.69 -10.41 0.71
C VAL A 163 10.50 -10.64 -0.77
N ASP A 164 9.40 -11.29 -1.16
CA ASP A 164 9.10 -11.60 -2.57
C ASP A 164 8.34 -10.47 -3.26
N CYS A 165 7.51 -9.73 -2.51
CA CYS A 165 6.76 -8.60 -3.03
C CYS A 165 6.58 -7.51 -1.97
N VAL A 166 6.83 -6.26 -2.34
CA VAL A 166 6.46 -5.08 -1.56
C VAL A 166 5.07 -4.64 -1.98
N LEU A 167 4.17 -4.51 -1.01
CA LEU A 167 2.85 -3.91 -1.17
C LEU A 167 2.96 -2.42 -0.88
N LEU A 168 2.61 -1.61 -1.87
CA LEU A 168 2.78 -0.17 -1.84
C LEU A 168 1.44 0.55 -2.04
N PRO A 169 0.56 0.62 -1.00
CA PRO A 169 -0.54 1.55 -1.04
C PRO A 169 0.00 2.98 -1.12
N SER A 170 -0.55 3.79 -1.98
CA SER A 170 -0.08 5.14 -2.24
C SER A 170 -1.22 6.09 -2.60
N VAL A 171 -0.93 7.36 -2.51
CA VAL A 171 -1.70 8.45 -3.08
C VAL A 171 -0.73 9.40 -3.77
N SER A 172 -0.94 9.67 -5.04
CA SER A 172 -0.04 10.51 -5.83
C SER A 172 -0.81 11.49 -6.67
N THR A 173 -0.29 12.70 -6.72
CA THR A 173 -0.86 13.83 -7.42
C THR A 173 0.25 14.64 -8.08
N PHE A 174 -0.08 15.78 -8.70
CA PHE A 174 0.82 16.59 -9.49
C PHE A 174 1.43 15.82 -10.68
N ASP A 175 2.38 16.42 -11.33
CA ASP A 175 3.11 15.82 -12.45
C ASP A 175 4.27 14.94 -11.94
N SER A 176 3.91 13.91 -11.16
CA SER A 176 4.87 13.02 -10.49
C SER A 176 4.91 11.60 -11.05
N TYR A 177 4.12 11.30 -12.08
CA TYR A 177 3.92 9.98 -12.67
C TYR A 177 5.23 9.27 -13.03
N GLU A 178 6.08 9.89 -13.87
CA GLU A 178 7.33 9.27 -14.32
C GLU A 178 8.34 9.10 -13.18
N ARG A 179 8.34 10.00 -12.20
CA ARG A 179 9.22 9.88 -11.02
C ARG A 179 8.86 8.68 -10.17
N TRP A 180 7.57 8.47 -9.92
CA TRP A 180 7.07 7.32 -9.17
C TRP A 180 7.38 6.01 -9.89
N LYS A 181 7.10 5.94 -11.20
CA LYS A 181 7.38 4.78 -12.02
C LYS A 181 8.87 4.43 -12.00
N THR A 182 9.73 5.40 -12.27
CA THR A 182 11.19 5.22 -12.23
C THR A 182 11.66 4.69 -10.87
N LEU A 183 11.19 5.28 -9.77
CA LEU A 183 11.57 4.86 -8.43
C LEU A 183 11.12 3.43 -8.13
N ILE A 184 9.88 3.08 -8.46
CA ILE A 184 9.33 1.73 -8.23
C ILE A 184 10.12 0.68 -9.01
N LEU A 185 10.37 0.91 -10.31
CA LEU A 185 11.11 -0.03 -11.14
C LEU A 185 12.55 -0.21 -10.64
N SER A 186 13.23 0.89 -10.26
CA SER A 186 14.58 0.85 -9.70
C SER A 186 14.62 0.06 -8.38
N ARG A 187 13.65 0.28 -7.48
CA ARG A 187 13.56 -0.46 -6.21
C ARG A 187 13.27 -1.96 -6.42
N ALA A 188 12.38 -2.30 -7.34
CA ALA A 188 12.07 -3.68 -7.68
C ALA A 188 13.33 -4.42 -8.18
N PHE A 189 14.09 -3.80 -9.08
CA PHE A 189 15.33 -4.33 -9.62
C PHE A 189 16.42 -4.49 -8.57
N THR A 190 16.74 -3.43 -7.83
CA THR A 190 17.86 -3.43 -6.87
C THR A 190 17.65 -4.38 -5.69
N HIS A 191 16.39 -4.77 -5.40
CA HIS A 191 16.06 -5.70 -4.31
C HIS A 191 15.55 -7.05 -4.81
N ASN A 192 15.46 -7.26 -6.13
CA ASN A 192 14.98 -8.47 -6.80
C ASN A 192 13.68 -8.99 -6.18
N CYS A 193 12.69 -8.11 -6.08
CA CYS A 193 11.34 -8.42 -5.60
C CYS A 193 10.30 -7.72 -6.46
N TYR A 194 9.08 -8.23 -6.48
CA TYR A 194 7.96 -7.49 -7.05
C TYR A 194 7.66 -6.24 -6.22
N ILE A 195 7.13 -5.20 -6.86
CA ILE A 195 6.45 -4.11 -6.16
C ILE A 195 5.06 -3.98 -6.75
N LEU A 196 4.04 -4.18 -5.92
CA LEU A 196 2.64 -4.01 -6.27
C LEU A 196 2.14 -2.70 -5.68
N ARG A 197 1.91 -1.71 -6.53
CA ARG A 197 1.41 -0.40 -6.14
C ARG A 197 -0.10 -0.33 -6.33
N ALA A 198 -0.81 0.14 -5.30
CA ALA A 198 -2.19 0.61 -5.39
C ALA A 198 -2.24 2.11 -5.21
N ASN A 199 -2.74 2.83 -6.19
CA ASN A 199 -2.96 4.27 -6.12
C ASN A 199 -4.46 4.58 -6.22
N ARG A 200 -4.86 5.80 -5.86
CA ARG A 200 -6.25 6.25 -5.99
C ARG A 200 -6.42 7.16 -7.19
N ILE A 201 -7.67 7.36 -7.59
CA ILE A 201 -8.12 8.38 -8.52
C ILE A 201 -9.05 9.38 -7.84
N GLY A 202 -9.49 10.38 -8.58
CA GLY A 202 -10.42 11.42 -8.14
C GLY A 202 -9.72 12.71 -7.82
N GLU A 203 -10.44 13.60 -7.19
CA GLU A 203 -9.97 14.97 -6.92
C GLU A 203 -10.28 15.36 -5.48
N TYR A 204 -9.52 16.32 -5.00
CA TYR A 204 -9.81 17.13 -3.82
C TYR A 204 -9.52 18.59 -4.18
N ALA A 205 -10.41 19.51 -3.85
CA ALA A 205 -10.21 20.93 -4.05
C ALA A 205 -10.33 21.68 -2.72
N ASP A 206 -9.36 22.52 -2.43
CA ASP A 206 -9.47 23.58 -1.43
C ASP A 206 -9.58 24.95 -2.12
N LYS A 207 -9.53 26.04 -1.35
CA LYS A 207 -9.67 27.40 -1.90
C LYS A 207 -8.53 27.82 -2.82
N GLU A 208 -7.38 27.18 -2.73
CA GLU A 208 -6.14 27.57 -3.38
C GLU A 208 -5.70 26.57 -4.45
N HIS A 209 -6.06 25.28 -4.30
CA HIS A 209 -5.53 24.21 -5.14
C HIS A 209 -6.58 23.16 -5.47
N VAL A 210 -6.45 22.59 -6.67
CA VAL A 210 -7.12 21.34 -7.07
C VAL A 210 -6.07 20.22 -7.10
N TRP A 211 -6.34 19.16 -6.37
CA TRP A 211 -5.48 17.99 -6.23
C TRP A 211 -6.07 16.84 -7.04
N SER A 212 -5.56 16.61 -8.23
CA SER A 212 -5.97 15.48 -9.05
C SER A 212 -5.11 14.27 -8.75
N PHE A 213 -5.76 13.17 -8.38
CA PHE A 213 -5.12 11.88 -8.13
C PHE A 213 -5.23 11.03 -9.40
N TYR A 214 -4.12 10.70 -10.01
CA TYR A 214 -4.06 10.23 -11.38
C TYR A 214 -4.16 8.71 -11.57
N GLY A 215 -4.28 7.91 -10.51
CA GLY A 215 -4.28 6.47 -10.63
C GLY A 215 -2.88 5.89 -10.84
N ASP A 216 -2.68 5.13 -11.93
CA ASP A 216 -1.42 4.45 -12.24
C ASP A 216 -1.01 3.43 -11.16
N SER A 217 -1.96 2.62 -10.72
CA SER A 217 -1.63 1.40 -10.00
C SER A 217 -0.86 0.47 -10.93
N LEU A 218 0.18 -0.20 -10.42
CA LEU A 218 1.09 -0.96 -11.27
C LEU A 218 1.73 -2.15 -10.56
N LEU A 219 2.22 -3.11 -11.37
CA LEU A 219 3.10 -4.19 -10.95
C LEU A 219 4.47 -4.07 -11.62
N ALA A 220 5.52 -3.98 -10.81
CA ALA A 220 6.91 -4.07 -11.25
C ALA A 220 7.47 -5.48 -10.99
N SER A 221 8.22 -6.02 -11.97
CA SER A 221 8.89 -7.32 -11.86
C SER A 221 10.16 -7.25 -11.00
N PRO A 222 10.69 -8.39 -10.52
CA PRO A 222 11.99 -8.46 -9.83
C PRO A 222 13.19 -8.01 -10.70
N ASN A 223 13.00 -7.85 -11.98
CA ASN A 223 14.00 -7.31 -12.94
C ASN A 223 13.81 -5.81 -13.20
N GLY A 224 12.85 -5.16 -12.56
CA GLY A 224 12.57 -3.73 -12.75
C GLY A 224 11.77 -3.41 -14.02
N GLU A 225 11.02 -4.36 -14.54
CA GLU A 225 10.16 -4.19 -15.71
C GLU A 225 8.74 -3.85 -15.27
N LEU A 226 8.07 -2.98 -16.00
CA LEU A 226 6.64 -2.73 -15.83
C LEU A 226 5.85 -3.88 -16.45
N LEU A 227 5.18 -4.68 -15.63
CA LEU A 227 4.39 -5.82 -16.12
C LEU A 227 2.95 -5.43 -16.44
N GLU A 228 2.32 -4.72 -15.52
CA GLU A 228 0.93 -4.30 -15.62
C GLU A 228 0.77 -2.90 -15.03
N HIS A 229 -0.11 -2.09 -15.58
CA HIS A 229 -0.50 -0.81 -14.99
C HIS A 229 -1.91 -0.39 -15.41
N LEU A 230 -2.55 0.42 -14.57
CA LEU A 230 -3.85 1.02 -14.82
C LEU A 230 -3.70 2.47 -15.31
N GLY A 231 -4.71 2.96 -16.00
CA GLY A 231 -4.85 4.37 -16.32
C GLY A 231 -5.49 5.17 -15.17
N ASN A 232 -6.36 6.11 -15.53
CA ASN A 232 -7.02 7.04 -14.61
C ASN A 232 -8.50 6.70 -14.33
N LYS A 233 -8.88 5.43 -14.46
CA LYS A 233 -10.27 4.97 -14.23
C LYS A 233 -10.36 4.09 -12.99
N GLU A 234 -11.57 3.95 -12.44
CA GLU A 234 -11.85 2.96 -11.41
C GLU A 234 -11.78 1.57 -12.01
N GLU A 235 -10.88 0.74 -11.46
CA GLU A 235 -10.62 -0.57 -12.04
C GLU A 235 -10.04 -1.56 -11.02
N LEU A 236 -10.30 -2.85 -11.24
CA LEU A 236 -9.68 -3.97 -10.54
C LEU A 236 -8.61 -4.57 -11.45
N MET A 237 -7.34 -4.37 -11.11
CA MET A 237 -6.21 -5.01 -11.79
C MET A 237 -5.92 -6.35 -11.12
N ILE A 238 -5.89 -7.43 -11.88
CA ILE A 238 -5.55 -8.78 -11.41
C ILE A 238 -4.18 -9.12 -11.94
N VAL A 239 -3.31 -9.59 -11.05
CA VAL A 239 -1.92 -9.89 -11.39
C VAL A 239 -1.54 -11.30 -10.94
N ASP A 240 -0.73 -11.98 -11.75
CA ASP A 240 -0.12 -13.25 -11.42
C ASP A 240 1.40 -13.07 -11.18
N MET A 241 1.86 -13.39 -9.98
CA MET A 241 3.28 -13.32 -9.60
C MET A 241 3.87 -14.72 -9.43
N SER A 242 5.09 -14.93 -9.93
CA SER A 242 5.80 -16.20 -9.86
C SER A 242 6.96 -16.16 -8.86
N HIS A 243 6.95 -17.05 -7.88
CA HIS A 243 8.09 -17.21 -6.97
C HIS A 243 9.36 -17.65 -7.71
N THR A 244 9.20 -18.46 -8.78
CA THR A 244 10.32 -18.87 -9.66
C THR A 244 11.01 -17.69 -10.31
N GLU A 245 10.28 -16.65 -10.68
CA GLU A 245 10.83 -15.42 -11.26
C GLU A 245 11.67 -14.65 -10.24
N VAL A 246 11.18 -14.52 -8.99
CA VAL A 246 11.95 -13.92 -7.90
C VAL A 246 13.26 -14.66 -7.66
N VAL A 247 13.20 -15.99 -7.59
CA VAL A 247 14.40 -16.84 -7.39
C VAL A 247 15.37 -16.69 -8.56
N ARG A 248 14.86 -16.66 -9.79
CA ARG A 248 15.69 -16.48 -11.00
C ARG A 248 16.40 -15.13 -11.00
N ALA A 249 15.69 -14.04 -10.72
CA ALA A 249 16.27 -12.70 -10.64
C ALA A 249 17.36 -12.63 -9.57
N ARG A 250 17.10 -13.13 -8.37
CA ARG A 250 18.08 -13.17 -7.27
C ARG A 250 19.34 -13.96 -7.65
N LYS A 251 19.18 -15.09 -8.33
CA LYS A 251 20.31 -15.91 -8.79
C LYS A 251 21.10 -15.21 -9.89
N ALA A 252 20.42 -14.55 -10.83
CA ALA A 252 21.06 -13.89 -11.97
C ALA A 252 21.88 -12.66 -11.56
N TRP A 253 21.35 -11.85 -10.64
CA TRP A 253 21.98 -10.59 -10.22
C TRP A 253 22.88 -10.71 -8.98
N GLY A 254 22.57 -11.60 -8.04
CA GLY A 254 23.41 -11.89 -6.88
C GLY A 254 23.60 -10.73 -5.89
N PHE A 255 22.81 -9.66 -5.95
CA PHE A 255 22.98 -8.46 -5.11
C PHE A 255 22.91 -8.77 -3.61
N ARG A 256 21.98 -9.60 -3.22
CA ARG A 256 21.81 -10.03 -1.84
C ARG A 256 22.98 -10.85 -1.33
N ASP A 257 23.49 -11.77 -2.14
CA ASP A 257 24.63 -12.63 -1.76
C ASP A 257 25.92 -11.82 -1.67
N ALA A 258 26.08 -10.83 -2.56
CA ALA A 258 27.19 -9.90 -2.51
C ALA A 258 27.19 -9.07 -1.21
N LEU A 259 26.03 -8.58 -0.79
CA LEU A 259 25.87 -7.83 0.47
C LEU A 259 26.11 -8.73 1.68
N HIS A 260 25.57 -9.96 1.69
CA HIS A 260 25.70 -10.89 2.82
C HIS A 260 27.16 -11.26 3.09
N LYS A 261 27.96 -11.48 2.05
CA LYS A 261 29.40 -11.75 2.18
C LYS A 261 30.17 -10.61 2.89
N ARG A 262 29.68 -9.36 2.79
CA ARG A 262 30.31 -8.19 3.43
C ARG A 262 29.84 -7.99 4.88
N SER A 263 28.66 -8.49 5.23
CA SER A 263 28.12 -8.37 6.59
C SER A 263 28.67 -9.42 7.56
N LEU A 264 29.39 -10.44 7.06
CA LEU A 264 30.02 -11.49 7.85
C LEU A 264 31.53 -11.23 8.13
N SER A 265 32.05 -10.11 7.67
CA SER A 265 33.41 -9.63 7.97
C SER A 265 33.32 -8.47 8.95
#